data_05b405a369cfc4d71d3a9decde4d1bf0
#
_entry.id   05b405a369cfc4d71d3a9decde4d1bf0
#
_cell.length_a   1.000
_cell.length_b   1.000
_cell.length_c   1.000
_cell.angle_alpha   90.00
_cell.angle_beta   90.00
_cell.angle_gamma   90.00
#
_symmetry.space_group_name_H-M   'P 1'
#
loop_
_entity.id
_entity.type
_entity.pdbx_description
1 polymer ?
#
loop_
_entity_poly.entity_id
_entity_poly.type
_entity_poly.pdbx_seq_one_letter_code
_entity_poly.pdbx_strand_id
1 'polypeptide(L)'
;VGTEVLYFLETKKPAVNLSVDAAPAFQLRRYGWSGNLKVSVLTNFTDLYIYDCSVRPKEGDDIGVAMIAHYHFNEYVEHFEEIYNMLSKEAVLNGQFEHQFGNIHGALRREPFDQYFLNQIRTWRNMLGEDIRINNPEVDVETLNIFVQRVLNRTIFLRICEDRCFENYESLKSITTYQELRTLFAAADQKYDSGLFELLEE
;
A
#
# COMPACT_ATOMS: atom_id res chain seq x y z
N VAL A 1 18.97 3.52 6.35
CA VAL A 1 19.98 3.78 7.38
C VAL A 1 19.22 4.31 8.58
N GLY A 2 19.41 3.74 9.76
CA GLY A 2 18.50 3.96 10.88
C GLY A 2 17.14 3.32 10.65
N THR A 3 16.06 4.08 10.81
CA THR A 3 14.67 3.61 10.60
C THR A 3 14.08 4.06 9.26
N GLU A 4 14.84 4.77 8.43
CA GLU A 4 14.37 5.30 7.15
C GLU A 4 14.55 4.26 6.03
N VAL A 5 13.46 4.03 5.28
CA VAL A 5 13.46 3.19 4.08
C VAL A 5 13.84 4.06 2.88
N LEU A 6 14.93 3.73 2.19
CA LEU A 6 15.42 4.51 1.05
C LEU A 6 14.93 3.98 -0.29
N TYR A 7 14.85 2.67 -0.44
CA TYR A 7 14.29 2.01 -1.61
C TYR A 7 13.75 0.63 -1.26
N PHE A 8 12.86 0.10 -2.10
CA PHE A 8 12.46 -1.31 -2.07
C PHE A 8 13.27 -2.11 -3.09
N LEU A 9 13.64 -3.33 -2.71
CA LEU A 9 14.20 -4.31 -3.62
C LEU A 9 13.24 -5.51 -3.69
N GLU A 10 12.71 -5.76 -4.87
CA GLU A 10 11.86 -6.91 -5.17
C GLU A 10 12.66 -7.93 -5.96
N THR A 11 12.64 -9.18 -5.50
CA THR A 11 13.31 -10.28 -6.19
C THR A 11 12.30 -11.25 -6.77
N LYS A 12 12.53 -11.68 -8.00
CA LYS A 12 11.75 -12.73 -8.67
C LYS A 12 12.63 -13.92 -8.98
N LYS A 13 12.01 -15.08 -9.19
CA LYS A 13 12.75 -16.27 -9.62
C LYS A 13 13.40 -16.02 -11.00
N PRO A 14 14.60 -16.56 -11.30
CA PRO A 14 15.24 -16.42 -12.61
C PRO A 14 14.39 -16.88 -13.80
N ALA A 15 13.46 -17.80 -13.57
CA ALA A 15 12.53 -18.27 -14.60
C ALA A 15 11.45 -17.23 -14.99
N VAL A 16 11.27 -16.14 -14.24
CA VAL A 16 10.35 -15.04 -14.59
C VAL A 16 11.04 -14.13 -15.60
N ASN A 17 10.50 -14.04 -16.80
CA ASN A 17 11.03 -13.14 -17.82
C ASN A 17 10.56 -11.70 -17.57
N LEU A 18 11.40 -10.92 -16.90
CA LEU A 18 11.10 -9.53 -16.56
C LEU A 18 11.05 -8.59 -17.78
N SER A 19 11.60 -8.99 -18.94
CA SER A 19 11.55 -8.17 -20.16
C SER A 19 10.21 -8.24 -20.90
N VAL A 20 9.35 -9.20 -20.52
CA VAL A 20 8.04 -9.44 -21.16
C VAL A 20 6.90 -9.22 -20.19
N ASP A 21 7.08 -9.62 -18.92
CA ASP A 21 6.07 -9.50 -17.88
C ASP A 21 6.20 -8.16 -17.15
N ALA A 22 5.32 -7.22 -17.44
CA ALA A 22 5.29 -5.90 -16.80
C ALA A 22 4.66 -5.90 -15.39
N ALA A 23 3.97 -6.97 -14.98
CA ALA A 23 3.28 -7.02 -13.70
C ALA A 23 4.21 -6.87 -12.48
N PRO A 24 5.41 -7.49 -12.42
CA PRO A 24 6.36 -7.26 -11.34
C PRO A 24 6.83 -5.81 -11.24
N ALA A 25 7.12 -5.16 -12.38
CA ALA A 25 7.55 -3.77 -12.43
C ALA A 25 6.42 -2.83 -11.95
N PHE A 26 5.19 -3.05 -12.40
CA PHE A 26 4.02 -2.30 -11.96
C PHE A 26 3.79 -2.44 -10.44
N GLN A 27 3.87 -3.67 -9.91
CA GLN A 27 3.72 -3.94 -8.48
C GLN A 27 4.78 -3.21 -7.66
N LEU A 28 6.05 -3.33 -8.03
CA LEU A 28 7.17 -2.66 -7.35
C LEU A 28 7.01 -1.14 -7.36
N ARG A 29 6.71 -0.57 -8.53
CA ARG A 29 6.50 0.88 -8.68
C ARG A 29 5.33 1.39 -7.84
N ARG A 30 4.25 0.60 -7.70
CA ARG A 30 3.14 0.93 -6.80
C ARG A 30 3.60 1.04 -5.35
N TYR A 31 4.41 0.09 -4.88
CA TYR A 31 4.93 0.13 -3.52
C TYR A 31 5.88 1.31 -3.31
N GLY A 32 6.82 1.53 -4.23
CA GLY A 32 7.74 2.65 -4.18
C GLY A 32 7.02 4.01 -4.21
N TRP A 33 6.03 4.14 -5.10
CA TRP A 33 5.20 5.34 -5.21
C TRP A 33 4.36 5.60 -3.95
N SER A 34 3.72 4.55 -3.40
CA SER A 34 2.92 4.64 -2.17
C SER A 34 3.79 4.90 -0.93
N GLY A 35 5.02 4.35 -0.90
CA GLY A 35 6.00 4.58 0.15
C GLY A 35 6.73 5.92 0.04
N ASN A 36 6.41 6.74 -0.97
CA ASN A 36 7.07 8.02 -1.26
C ASN A 36 8.60 7.89 -1.40
N LEU A 37 9.05 6.78 -1.95
CA LEU A 37 10.46 6.52 -2.21
C LEU A 37 10.92 7.26 -3.46
N LYS A 38 12.23 7.47 -3.59
CA LYS A 38 12.83 8.03 -4.80
C LYS A 38 12.93 6.97 -5.90
N VAL A 39 13.43 5.80 -5.53
CA VAL A 39 13.65 4.69 -6.45
C VAL A 39 13.21 3.35 -5.85
N SER A 40 13.02 2.36 -6.72
CA SER A 40 12.87 0.95 -6.34
C SER A 40 13.59 0.04 -7.34
N VAL A 41 14.02 -1.12 -6.88
CA VAL A 41 14.86 -2.06 -7.62
C VAL A 41 14.13 -3.38 -7.83
N LEU A 42 14.09 -3.86 -9.08
CA LEU A 42 13.54 -5.16 -9.43
C LEU A 42 14.63 -6.03 -10.02
N THR A 43 14.76 -7.26 -9.53
CA THR A 43 15.72 -8.21 -10.12
C THR A 43 15.22 -9.64 -10.08
N ASN A 44 15.65 -10.45 -11.07
CA ASN A 44 15.56 -11.90 -11.08
C ASN A 44 16.95 -12.55 -11.19
N PHE A 45 18.02 -11.79 -10.87
CA PHE A 45 19.44 -12.10 -11.05
C PHE A 45 19.93 -12.12 -12.51
N THR A 46 19.06 -12.36 -13.48
CA THR A 46 19.38 -12.21 -14.92
C THR A 46 19.34 -10.75 -15.31
N ASP A 47 18.36 -10.05 -14.81
CA ASP A 47 18.13 -8.63 -15.08
C ASP A 47 18.00 -7.85 -13.77
N LEU A 48 18.48 -6.62 -13.79
CA LEU A 48 18.34 -5.65 -12.70
C LEU A 48 17.78 -4.36 -13.28
N TYR A 49 16.62 -3.95 -12.80
CA TYR A 49 15.93 -2.72 -13.19
C TYR A 49 15.87 -1.75 -12.02
N ILE A 50 16.08 -0.48 -12.28
CA ILE A 50 15.92 0.63 -11.33
C ILE A 50 14.82 1.54 -11.86
N TYR A 51 13.82 1.84 -11.03
CA TYR A 51 12.66 2.63 -11.38
C TYR A 51 12.56 3.92 -10.59
N ASP A 52 12.19 5.00 -11.25
CA ASP A 52 11.79 6.27 -10.64
C ASP A 52 10.40 6.13 -10.00
N CYS A 53 10.33 6.25 -8.68
CA CYS A 53 9.09 6.15 -7.92
C CYS A 53 8.33 7.48 -7.81
N SER A 54 8.82 8.57 -8.39
CA SER A 54 8.07 9.83 -8.50
C SER A 54 6.98 9.77 -9.56
N VAL A 55 7.12 8.88 -10.54
CA VAL A 55 6.16 8.67 -11.62
C VAL A 55 5.03 7.76 -11.17
N ARG A 56 3.80 8.27 -11.17
CA ARG A 56 2.61 7.50 -10.75
C ARG A 56 2.39 6.30 -11.67
N PRO A 57 2.37 5.07 -11.13
CA PRO A 57 2.07 3.88 -11.93
C PRO A 57 0.62 3.88 -12.41
N LYS A 58 0.41 3.46 -13.65
CA LYS A 58 -0.91 3.27 -14.25
C LYS A 58 -1.07 1.82 -14.68
N GLU A 59 -2.28 1.31 -14.61
CA GLU A 59 -2.59 -0.01 -15.14
C GLU A 59 -2.35 -0.02 -16.66
N GLY A 60 -1.64 -1.07 -17.13
CA GLY A 60 -1.23 -1.16 -18.52
C GLY A 60 0.10 -0.46 -18.86
N ASP A 61 0.80 0.13 -17.87
CA ASP A 61 2.15 0.65 -18.10
C ASP A 61 3.09 -0.47 -18.59
N ASP A 62 3.86 -0.13 -19.64
CA ASP A 62 4.96 -0.96 -20.12
C ASP A 62 6.11 -1.02 -19.10
N ILE A 63 6.95 -2.05 -19.20
CA ILE A 63 8.11 -2.25 -18.33
C ILE A 63 9.11 -1.09 -18.40
N GLY A 64 9.22 -0.40 -19.54
CA GLY A 64 10.10 0.75 -19.73
C GLY A 64 9.62 2.04 -19.05
N VAL A 65 8.36 2.09 -18.59
CA VAL A 65 7.83 3.32 -17.97
C VAL A 65 8.52 3.59 -16.63
N ALA A 66 9.06 4.80 -16.48
CA ALA A 66 9.80 5.24 -15.29
C ALA A 66 11.09 4.44 -15.01
N MET A 67 11.60 3.68 -15.96
CA MET A 67 12.86 2.97 -15.83
C MET A 67 14.03 3.99 -15.92
N ILE A 68 14.90 3.96 -14.90
CA ILE A 68 16.12 4.77 -14.84
C ILE A 68 17.30 4.02 -15.43
N ALA A 69 17.44 2.74 -15.08
CA ALA A 69 18.52 1.89 -15.54
C ALA A 69 18.06 0.44 -15.65
N HIS A 70 18.72 -0.29 -16.56
CA HIS A 70 18.58 -1.73 -16.75
C HIS A 70 19.96 -2.32 -17.03
N TYR A 71 20.28 -3.40 -16.35
CA TYR A 71 21.50 -4.17 -16.55
C TYR A 71 21.16 -5.65 -16.69
N HIS A 72 21.69 -6.29 -17.72
CA HIS A 72 21.64 -7.74 -17.85
C HIS A 72 22.87 -8.37 -17.22
N PHE A 73 22.77 -9.63 -16.72
CA PHE A 73 23.81 -10.25 -15.91
C PHE A 73 25.22 -10.26 -16.57
N ASN A 74 25.30 -10.34 -17.88
CA ASN A 74 26.57 -10.29 -18.61
C ASN A 74 27.25 -8.91 -18.61
N GLU A 75 26.52 -7.85 -18.23
CA GLU A 75 26.97 -6.47 -18.13
C GLU A 75 27.37 -6.11 -16.68
N TYR A 76 27.05 -6.95 -15.70
CA TYR A 76 27.29 -6.64 -14.27
C TYR A 76 28.76 -6.37 -13.95
N VAL A 77 29.70 -7.06 -14.60
CA VAL A 77 31.13 -6.86 -14.35
C VAL A 77 31.60 -5.51 -14.90
N GLU A 78 31.13 -5.14 -16.09
CA GLU A 78 31.45 -3.86 -16.73
C GLU A 78 30.87 -2.67 -15.96
N HIS A 79 29.62 -2.81 -15.49
CA HIS A 79 28.88 -1.77 -14.76
C HIS A 79 28.94 -1.93 -13.24
N PHE A 80 29.86 -2.77 -12.72
CA PHE A 80 29.90 -3.06 -11.29
C PHE A 80 30.05 -1.82 -10.41
N GLU A 81 30.98 -0.94 -10.76
CA GLU A 81 31.21 0.30 -9.99
C GLU A 81 29.98 1.21 -9.98
N GLU A 82 29.28 1.29 -11.09
CA GLU A 82 28.07 2.09 -11.22
C GLU A 82 26.95 1.52 -10.33
N ILE A 83 26.67 0.22 -10.43
CA ILE A 83 25.66 -0.48 -9.61
C ILE A 83 26.02 -0.38 -8.12
N TYR A 84 27.29 -0.57 -7.79
CA TYR A 84 27.79 -0.47 -6.42
C TYR A 84 27.59 0.93 -5.83
N ASN A 85 27.92 1.97 -6.58
CA ASN A 85 27.76 3.36 -6.18
C ASN A 85 26.32 3.81 -6.06
N MET A 86 25.37 3.11 -6.72
CA MET A 86 23.94 3.37 -6.58
C MET A 86 23.32 2.66 -5.37
N LEU A 87 23.68 1.39 -5.13
CA LEU A 87 22.85 0.51 -4.29
C LEU A 87 23.60 -0.04 -3.07
N SER A 88 24.93 0.11 -2.97
CA SER A 88 25.68 -0.44 -1.84
C SER A 88 25.37 0.27 -0.52
N LYS A 89 25.57 -0.44 0.58
CA LYS A 89 25.47 0.14 1.91
C LYS A 89 26.42 1.33 2.08
N GLU A 90 27.63 1.23 1.53
CA GLU A 90 28.64 2.27 1.56
C GLU A 90 28.19 3.51 0.79
N ALA A 91 27.58 3.34 -0.39
CA ALA A 91 27.03 4.43 -1.17
C ALA A 91 25.94 5.20 -0.40
N VAL A 92 25.08 4.47 0.30
CA VAL A 92 24.04 5.06 1.16
C VAL A 92 24.68 5.84 2.33
N LEU A 93 25.64 5.23 3.04
CA LEU A 93 26.27 5.85 4.22
C LEU A 93 27.09 7.09 3.86
N ASN A 94 27.71 7.11 2.68
CA ASN A 94 28.55 8.19 2.19
C ASN A 94 27.77 9.28 1.44
N GLY A 95 26.43 9.17 1.37
CA GLY A 95 25.58 10.16 0.70
C GLY A 95 25.59 10.08 -0.83
N GLN A 96 26.23 9.08 -1.44
CA GLN A 96 26.26 8.89 -2.90
C GLN A 96 24.86 8.58 -3.44
N PHE A 97 24.06 7.81 -2.72
CA PHE A 97 22.66 7.55 -3.05
C PHE A 97 21.87 8.86 -3.18
N GLU A 98 22.00 9.79 -2.23
CA GLU A 98 21.36 11.10 -2.28
C GLU A 98 21.90 11.96 -3.42
N HIS A 99 23.18 11.89 -3.71
CA HIS A 99 23.78 12.60 -4.84
C HIS A 99 23.22 12.08 -6.19
N GLN A 100 23.11 10.77 -6.32
CA GLN A 100 22.61 10.11 -7.55
C GLN A 100 21.11 10.36 -7.76
N PHE A 101 20.32 10.20 -6.72
CA PHE A 101 18.85 10.22 -6.80
C PHE A 101 18.21 11.45 -6.13
N GLY A 102 19.01 12.37 -5.64
CA GLY A 102 18.54 13.58 -4.95
C GLY A 102 17.69 14.50 -5.83
N ASN A 103 17.95 14.51 -7.14
CA ASN A 103 17.19 15.28 -8.13
C ASN A 103 15.88 14.60 -8.55
N ILE A 104 15.69 13.32 -8.21
CA ILE A 104 14.39 12.69 -8.31
C ILE A 104 13.54 13.27 -7.22
N HIS A 105 12.89 14.36 -7.52
CA HIS A 105 11.92 14.96 -6.63
C HIS A 105 10.72 14.02 -6.59
N GLY A 106 10.59 13.29 -5.50
CA GLY A 106 9.31 12.65 -5.18
C GLY A 106 8.24 13.72 -5.41
N ALA A 107 7.30 13.44 -6.31
CA ALA A 107 6.25 14.38 -6.65
C ALA A 107 5.67 14.89 -5.35
N LEU A 108 5.73 16.20 -5.13
CA LEU A 108 5.17 16.96 -4.01
C LEU A 108 5.19 16.13 -2.71
N ARG A 109 5.78 16.62 -1.63
CA ARG A 109 5.78 15.95 -0.31
C ARG A 109 4.46 15.25 -0.07
N ARG A 110 4.39 13.97 -0.50
CA ARG A 110 3.22 13.14 -0.23
C ARG A 110 3.33 12.74 1.21
N GLU A 111 2.26 12.92 1.91
CA GLU A 111 2.13 12.30 3.22
C GLU A 111 2.36 10.80 3.03
N PRO A 112 3.28 10.15 3.78
CA PRO A 112 3.47 8.70 3.71
C PRO A 112 2.11 8.02 3.81
N PHE A 113 1.90 6.95 3.03
CA PHE A 113 0.61 6.24 3.00
C PHE A 113 0.11 5.91 4.41
N ASP A 114 1.01 5.52 5.30
CA ASP A 114 0.67 5.20 6.69
C ASP A 114 0.09 6.41 7.43
N GLN A 115 0.68 7.60 7.25
CA GLN A 115 0.18 8.83 7.86
C GLN A 115 -1.15 9.24 7.24
N TYR A 116 -1.27 9.19 5.93
CA TYR A 116 -2.52 9.46 5.24
C TYR A 116 -3.62 8.51 5.70
N PHE A 117 -3.34 7.20 5.73
CA PHE A 117 -4.30 6.18 6.18
C PHE A 117 -4.72 6.37 7.63
N LEU A 118 -3.76 6.62 8.54
CA LEU A 118 -4.06 6.90 9.95
C LEU A 118 -4.92 8.16 10.11
N ASN A 119 -4.66 9.21 9.33
CA ASN A 119 -5.45 10.44 9.36
C ASN A 119 -6.87 10.19 8.85
N GLN A 120 -7.05 9.37 7.80
CA GLN A 120 -8.37 8.96 7.33
C GLN A 120 -9.13 8.17 8.39
N ILE A 121 -8.49 7.18 9.02
CA ILE A 121 -9.11 6.39 10.11
C ILE A 121 -9.54 7.30 11.27
N ARG A 122 -8.71 8.27 11.67
CA ARG A 122 -9.05 9.25 12.71
C ARG A 122 -10.26 10.10 12.32
N THR A 123 -10.30 10.56 11.08
CA THR A 123 -11.42 11.35 10.54
C THR A 123 -12.72 10.54 10.57
N TRP A 124 -12.69 9.31 10.04
CA TRP A 124 -13.87 8.43 10.05
C TRP A 124 -14.31 8.08 11.47
N ARG A 125 -13.37 7.84 12.37
CA ARG A 125 -13.66 7.58 13.78
C ARG A 125 -14.40 8.75 14.45
N ASN A 126 -13.94 9.97 14.21
CA ASN A 126 -14.56 11.16 14.77
C ASN A 126 -15.96 11.39 14.18
N MET A 127 -16.11 11.32 12.87
CA MET A 127 -17.41 11.47 12.20
C MET A 127 -18.43 10.43 12.69
N LEU A 128 -18.03 9.17 12.73
CA LEU A 128 -18.90 8.08 13.21
C LEU A 128 -19.23 8.23 14.69
N GLY A 129 -18.27 8.61 15.53
CA GLY A 129 -18.46 8.85 16.95
C GLY A 129 -19.43 9.99 17.23
N GLU A 130 -19.33 11.10 16.46
CA GLU A 130 -20.26 12.22 16.57
C GLU A 130 -21.68 11.81 16.16
N ASP A 131 -21.84 11.09 15.06
CA ASP A 131 -23.14 10.64 14.58
C ASP A 131 -23.80 9.67 15.57
N ILE A 132 -23.08 8.66 16.06
CA ILE A 132 -23.61 7.72 17.05
C ILE A 132 -24.00 8.46 18.33
N ARG A 133 -23.18 9.40 18.82
CA ARG A 133 -23.48 10.17 20.05
C ARG A 133 -24.71 11.05 19.92
N ILE A 134 -24.93 11.65 18.74
CA ILE A 134 -26.12 12.49 18.50
C ILE A 134 -27.39 11.64 18.57
N ASN A 135 -27.33 10.42 18.01
CA ASN A 135 -28.49 9.52 17.95
C ASN A 135 -28.69 8.69 19.24
N ASN A 136 -27.66 8.63 20.11
CA ASN A 136 -27.66 7.84 21.37
C ASN A 136 -26.98 8.65 22.50
N PRO A 137 -27.60 9.71 23.00
CA PRO A 137 -26.99 10.66 23.94
C PRO A 137 -26.68 10.04 25.32
N GLU A 138 -27.32 8.92 25.67
CA GLU A 138 -27.16 8.20 26.91
C GLU A 138 -25.95 7.24 26.94
N VAL A 139 -25.33 6.97 25.78
CA VAL A 139 -24.18 6.07 25.67
C VAL A 139 -22.94 6.73 26.25
N ASP A 140 -22.27 6.04 27.16
CA ASP A 140 -21.01 6.47 27.76
C ASP A 140 -19.85 6.42 26.69
N VAL A 141 -18.77 7.13 27.00
CA VAL A 141 -17.62 7.28 26.07
C VAL A 141 -16.91 5.95 25.79
N GLU A 142 -16.87 5.04 26.76
CA GLU A 142 -16.19 3.74 26.61
C GLU A 142 -16.98 2.85 25.64
N THR A 143 -18.29 2.73 25.86
CA THR A 143 -19.21 2.01 24.98
C THR A 143 -19.24 2.61 23.58
N LEU A 144 -19.29 3.95 23.46
CA LEU A 144 -19.19 4.65 22.18
C LEU A 144 -17.93 4.27 21.42
N ASN A 145 -16.77 4.26 22.07
CA ASN A 145 -15.51 3.88 21.44
C ASN A 145 -15.53 2.41 20.95
N ILE A 146 -16.15 1.52 21.68
CA ILE A 146 -16.30 0.11 21.27
C ILE A 146 -17.15 0.01 20.01
N PHE A 147 -18.28 0.72 19.94
CA PHE A 147 -19.15 0.70 18.78
C PHE A 147 -18.46 1.26 17.53
N VAL A 148 -17.82 2.42 17.65
CA VAL A 148 -17.05 3.04 16.57
C VAL A 148 -15.98 2.08 16.05
N GLN A 149 -15.21 1.47 16.94
CA GLN A 149 -14.14 0.54 16.58
C GLN A 149 -14.70 -0.70 15.85
N ARG A 150 -15.82 -1.25 16.31
CA ARG A 150 -16.45 -2.41 15.68
C ARG A 150 -16.94 -2.10 14.27
N VAL A 151 -17.67 -1.00 14.11
CA VAL A 151 -18.17 -0.60 12.77
C VAL A 151 -17.02 -0.38 11.81
N LEU A 152 -15.96 0.32 12.22
CA LEU A 152 -14.79 0.53 11.38
C LEU A 152 -14.10 -0.77 11.00
N ASN A 153 -13.82 -1.64 11.99
CA ASN A 153 -13.15 -2.91 11.73
C ASN A 153 -13.93 -3.81 10.76
N ARG A 154 -15.25 -3.93 10.97
CA ARG A 154 -16.15 -4.70 10.09
C ARG A 154 -16.17 -4.15 8.68
N THR A 155 -16.30 -2.83 8.53
CA THR A 155 -16.32 -2.17 7.22
C THR A 155 -14.99 -2.34 6.49
N ILE A 156 -13.85 -2.15 7.17
CA ILE A 156 -12.52 -2.36 6.58
C ILE A 156 -12.33 -3.82 6.17
N PHE A 157 -12.73 -4.77 6.99
CA PHE A 157 -12.66 -6.20 6.67
C PHE A 157 -13.44 -6.53 5.39
N LEU A 158 -14.71 -6.10 5.33
CA LEU A 158 -15.54 -6.33 4.13
C LEU A 158 -14.97 -5.66 2.90
N ARG A 159 -14.39 -4.46 3.02
CA ARG A 159 -13.72 -3.81 1.90
C ARG A 159 -12.50 -4.59 1.41
N ILE A 160 -11.72 -5.17 2.31
CA ILE A 160 -10.62 -6.08 1.94
C ILE A 160 -11.17 -7.33 1.24
N CYS A 161 -12.29 -7.88 1.70
CA CYS A 161 -12.95 -9.02 1.06
C CYS A 161 -13.42 -8.70 -0.36
N GLU A 162 -13.97 -7.51 -0.60
CA GLU A 162 -14.30 -7.03 -1.94
C GLU A 162 -13.06 -6.93 -2.83
N ASP A 163 -11.99 -6.30 -2.36
CA ASP A 163 -10.75 -6.14 -3.11
C ASP A 163 -10.05 -7.48 -3.41
N ARG A 164 -10.32 -8.51 -2.60
CA ARG A 164 -9.83 -9.88 -2.80
C ARG A 164 -10.80 -10.79 -3.55
N CYS A 165 -11.92 -10.25 -4.04
CA CYS A 165 -12.97 -11.00 -4.74
C CYS A 165 -13.65 -12.10 -3.89
N PHE A 166 -13.63 -11.99 -2.56
CA PHE A 166 -14.42 -12.85 -1.67
C PHE A 166 -15.86 -12.34 -1.51
N GLU A 167 -16.07 -11.05 -1.76
CA GLU A 167 -17.37 -10.38 -1.84
C GLU A 167 -17.53 -9.68 -3.19
N ASN A 168 -18.79 -9.34 -3.52
CA ASN A 168 -19.09 -8.59 -4.73
C ASN A 168 -18.45 -7.20 -4.63
N TYR A 169 -17.72 -6.80 -5.66
CA TYR A 169 -17.05 -5.51 -5.71
C TYR A 169 -18.08 -4.36 -5.58
N GLU A 170 -17.73 -3.37 -4.74
CA GLU A 170 -18.55 -2.20 -4.46
C GLU A 170 -19.88 -2.46 -3.74
N SER A 171 -20.09 -3.62 -3.14
CA SER A 171 -21.30 -3.91 -2.36
C SER A 171 -21.50 -2.93 -1.20
N LEU A 172 -20.43 -2.52 -0.53
CA LEU A 172 -20.46 -1.49 0.53
C LEU A 172 -20.90 -0.12 0.02
N LYS A 173 -20.59 0.24 -1.22
CA LYS A 173 -21.01 1.54 -1.79
C LYS A 173 -22.51 1.64 -2.04
N SER A 174 -23.20 0.53 -2.17
CA SER A 174 -24.64 0.50 -2.36
C SER A 174 -25.43 0.69 -1.06
N ILE A 175 -24.77 0.60 0.09
CA ILE A 175 -25.37 0.75 1.41
C ILE A 175 -25.67 2.23 1.67
N THR A 176 -26.93 2.53 1.97
CA THR A 176 -27.42 3.90 2.21
C THR A 176 -28.02 4.07 3.60
N THR A 177 -28.37 2.98 4.27
CA THR A 177 -29.00 2.99 5.58
C THR A 177 -28.28 2.09 6.58
N TYR A 178 -28.38 2.41 7.87
CA TYR A 178 -27.84 1.57 8.93
C TYR A 178 -28.46 0.16 8.95
N GLN A 179 -29.74 0.04 8.60
CA GLN A 179 -30.41 -1.26 8.53
C GLN A 179 -29.81 -2.18 7.45
N GLU A 180 -29.48 -1.62 6.30
CA GLU A 180 -28.79 -2.37 5.23
C GLU A 180 -27.40 -2.80 5.69
N LEU A 181 -26.65 -1.90 6.36
CA LEU A 181 -25.34 -2.22 6.92
C LEU A 181 -25.42 -3.35 7.96
N ARG A 182 -26.41 -3.30 8.85
CA ARG A 182 -26.66 -4.35 9.86
C ARG A 182 -26.98 -5.69 9.18
N THR A 183 -27.77 -5.69 8.13
CA THR A 183 -28.09 -6.89 7.34
C THR A 183 -26.83 -7.47 6.70
N LEU A 184 -25.97 -6.62 6.14
CA LEU A 184 -24.69 -7.03 5.56
C LEU A 184 -23.76 -7.65 6.62
N PHE A 185 -23.68 -7.04 7.82
CA PHE A 185 -22.89 -7.59 8.91
C PHE A 185 -23.42 -8.95 9.40
N ALA A 186 -24.74 -9.12 9.50
CA ALA A 186 -25.34 -10.40 9.86
C ALA A 186 -25.05 -11.50 8.81
N ALA A 187 -25.07 -11.17 7.53
CA ALA A 187 -24.70 -12.10 6.47
C ALA A 187 -23.20 -12.46 6.53
N ALA A 188 -22.35 -11.48 6.83
CA ALA A 188 -20.92 -11.70 7.00
C ALA A 188 -20.59 -12.57 8.22
N ASP A 189 -21.32 -12.43 9.32
CA ASP A 189 -21.19 -13.27 10.51
C ASP A 189 -21.45 -14.75 10.20
N GLN A 190 -22.53 -15.02 9.46
CA GLN A 190 -22.84 -16.38 9.01
C GLN A 190 -21.81 -16.97 8.06
N LYS A 191 -21.16 -16.11 7.26
CA LYS A 191 -20.21 -16.55 6.23
C LYS A 191 -18.80 -16.77 6.77
N TYR A 192 -18.33 -15.93 7.70
CA TYR A 192 -16.92 -15.86 8.07
C TYR A 192 -16.57 -16.46 9.42
N ASP A 193 -17.53 -16.76 10.29
CA ASP A 193 -17.33 -17.36 11.63
C ASP A 193 -16.06 -16.84 12.33
N SER A 194 -15.90 -15.51 12.35
CA SER A 194 -14.65 -14.85 12.76
C SER A 194 -14.75 -14.21 14.15
N GLY A 195 -15.94 -14.20 14.77
CA GLY A 195 -16.24 -13.41 15.98
C GLY A 195 -16.19 -11.88 15.75
N LEU A 196 -15.74 -11.42 14.58
CA LEU A 196 -15.67 -9.99 14.26
C LEU A 196 -17.06 -9.37 14.06
N PHE A 197 -17.99 -10.15 13.51
CA PHE A 197 -19.35 -9.72 13.18
C PHE A 197 -20.39 -10.14 14.22
N GLU A 198 -19.97 -10.87 15.27
CA GLU A 198 -20.85 -11.29 16.35
C GLU A 198 -21.67 -10.08 16.85
N LEU A 199 -22.98 -10.15 16.61
CA LEU A 199 -23.91 -9.13 17.09
C LEU A 199 -24.05 -9.35 18.59
N LEU A 200 -23.60 -8.42 19.41
CA LEU A 200 -23.98 -8.41 20.80
C LEU A 200 -25.49 -8.23 20.83
N GLU A 201 -26.18 -9.12 21.49
CA GLU A 201 -27.57 -8.95 21.83
C GLU A 201 -27.70 -7.70 22.75
N GLU A 202 -28.15 -6.61 22.16
CA GLU A 202 -28.69 -5.43 22.83
C GLU A 202 -29.90 -4.92 22.07
#